data_2c4d0bd65ea36ca4a6b1bf90230f2410
#
_entry.id   2c4d0bd65ea36ca4a6b1bf90230f2410
#
_cell.length_a   1.000
_cell.length_b   1.000
_cell.length_c   1.000
_cell.angle_alpha   90.00
_cell.angle_beta   90.00
_cell.angle_gamma   90.00
#
_symmetry.space_group_name_H-M   'P 1'
#
loop_
_entity.id
_entity.type
_entity.pdbx_description
1 polymer ?
#
loop_
_entity_poly.entity_id
_entity_poly.type
_entity_poly.pdbx_seq_one_letter_code
_entity_poly.pdbx_strand_id
1 'polypeptide(L)'
;MEHIEETQGSPAFGGYLKRLRETRRLSLDAVEELSAAFPEKVTKSHLSRIENGLALPTFPRLMAMSHIYGVSIASLAERYEIELRRSMKPAELDGKSDEAVLREFEGRFYSGDFNEALILVWALADRVRARDGLEEAVLDLRLKIIVCLMKLGRHEFAKGLCEEILRSHGLPEPTRLRTLQLFATACFRLQLHQVALLALDECERGAHHVGGSGRFRADVLALRGNLHQDSARPDDALAAYEKALEIYCAAGQAYEVLTVRLNMAVAETDCARLDSARDMLEALLLVLEAGQHERLRAQAMSQLAVIHFRNHRLDAAEGFAIKSNSIARPREYHAIVFRNCFYLWRIAKVRGDDGAVRLNERTLRSYLARIEESLPELDEFRRLTAGDQS
;
A
#
# COMPACT_ATOMS: atom_id res chain seq x y z
N MET A 1 -23.47 -34.20 18.77
CA MET A 1 -22.65 -34.15 17.54
C MET A 1 -23.15 -32.93 16.78
N GLU A 2 -22.55 -31.76 17.09
CA GLU A 2 -22.82 -30.52 16.40
C GLU A 2 -22.33 -30.62 14.96
N HIS A 3 -23.22 -30.34 14.03
CA HIS A 3 -22.87 -30.18 12.63
C HIS A 3 -21.81 -29.06 12.56
N ILE A 4 -20.55 -29.45 12.27
CA ILE A 4 -19.56 -28.51 11.76
C ILE A 4 -20.13 -28.03 10.42
N GLU A 5 -20.68 -26.81 10.38
CA GLU A 5 -21.06 -26.16 9.13
C GLU A 5 -19.86 -26.25 8.20
N GLU A 6 -20.04 -26.92 7.06
CA GLU A 6 -19.03 -26.94 5.99
C GLU A 6 -18.67 -25.49 5.69
N THR A 7 -17.41 -25.15 5.90
CA THR A 7 -16.86 -23.84 5.61
C THR A 7 -17.20 -23.49 4.17
N GLN A 8 -18.19 -22.63 3.98
CA GLN A 8 -18.60 -22.14 2.66
C GLN A 8 -17.37 -21.50 2.01
N GLY A 9 -17.05 -21.90 0.79
CA GLY A 9 -16.01 -21.30 0.00
C GLY A 9 -16.33 -19.83 -0.31
N SER A 10 -15.36 -19.09 -0.84
CA SER A 10 -15.54 -17.72 -1.30
C SER A 10 -15.67 -17.68 -2.83
N PRO A 11 -16.87 -17.36 -3.39
CA PRO A 11 -17.06 -17.26 -4.84
C PRO A 11 -16.13 -16.23 -5.49
N ALA A 12 -15.89 -15.10 -4.82
CA ALA A 12 -15.05 -14.03 -5.36
C ALA A 12 -13.56 -14.43 -5.37
N PHE A 13 -13.08 -15.10 -4.31
CA PHE A 13 -11.73 -15.65 -4.26
C PHE A 13 -11.56 -16.81 -5.25
N GLY A 14 -12.54 -17.70 -5.33
CA GLY A 14 -12.54 -18.79 -6.33
C GLY A 14 -12.51 -18.26 -7.77
N GLY A 15 -13.33 -17.26 -8.09
CA GLY A 15 -13.31 -16.57 -9.38
C GLY A 15 -11.98 -15.87 -9.68
N TYR A 16 -11.29 -15.36 -8.66
CA TYR A 16 -9.94 -14.81 -8.81
C TYR A 16 -8.92 -15.90 -9.19
N LEU A 17 -8.91 -17.03 -8.48
CA LEU A 17 -8.05 -18.17 -8.78
C LEU A 17 -8.30 -18.73 -10.20
N LYS A 18 -9.57 -18.81 -10.60
CA LYS A 18 -9.96 -19.20 -11.97
C LYS A 18 -9.35 -18.27 -13.01
N ARG A 19 -9.47 -16.96 -12.83
CA ARG A 19 -8.85 -15.97 -13.76
C ARG A 19 -7.34 -16.11 -13.82
N LEU A 20 -6.65 -16.31 -12.69
CA LEU A 20 -5.20 -16.57 -12.69
C LEU A 20 -4.85 -17.80 -13.53
N ARG A 21 -5.59 -18.90 -13.38
CA ARG A 21 -5.40 -20.11 -14.18
C ARG A 21 -5.62 -19.85 -15.68
N GLU A 22 -6.71 -19.20 -16.03
CA GLU A 22 -7.07 -18.88 -17.42
C GLU A 22 -6.08 -17.93 -18.07
N THR A 23 -5.61 -16.92 -17.35
CA THR A 23 -4.53 -16.01 -17.82
C THR A 23 -3.23 -16.77 -18.14
N ARG A 24 -2.96 -17.86 -17.41
CA ARG A 24 -1.82 -18.76 -17.67
C ARG A 24 -2.12 -19.82 -18.74
N ARG A 25 -3.34 -19.80 -19.33
CA ARG A 25 -3.83 -20.77 -20.32
C ARG A 25 -3.74 -22.22 -19.83
N LEU A 26 -3.94 -22.43 -18.51
CA LEU A 26 -3.90 -23.75 -17.91
C LEU A 26 -5.31 -24.36 -17.86
N SER A 27 -5.44 -25.62 -18.23
CA SER A 27 -6.65 -26.41 -17.98
C SER A 27 -6.69 -26.87 -16.52
N LEU A 28 -7.85 -27.32 -16.04
CA LEU A 28 -7.95 -27.95 -14.71
C LEU A 28 -7.06 -29.19 -14.59
N ASP A 29 -6.97 -29.96 -15.65
CA ASP A 29 -6.13 -31.18 -15.72
C ASP A 29 -4.64 -30.81 -15.65
N ALA A 30 -4.21 -29.75 -16.34
CA ALA A 30 -2.83 -29.28 -16.29
C ALA A 30 -2.42 -28.82 -14.88
N VAL A 31 -3.32 -28.14 -14.15
CA VAL A 31 -3.04 -27.76 -12.75
C VAL A 31 -2.95 -29.01 -11.86
N GLU A 32 -3.81 -29.97 -12.06
CA GLU A 32 -3.75 -31.26 -11.34
C GLU A 32 -2.41 -31.97 -11.55
N GLU A 33 -1.93 -32.03 -12.79
CA GLU A 33 -0.65 -32.63 -13.15
C GLU A 33 0.53 -31.87 -12.54
N LEU A 34 0.59 -30.54 -12.71
CA LEU A 34 1.64 -29.70 -12.16
C LEU A 34 1.69 -29.73 -10.64
N SER A 35 0.52 -29.87 -9.98
CA SER A 35 0.45 -29.95 -8.52
C SER A 35 0.93 -31.28 -7.94
N ALA A 36 1.14 -32.30 -8.75
CA ALA A 36 1.63 -33.62 -8.30
C ALA A 36 3.04 -33.55 -7.66
N ALA A 37 3.81 -32.51 -7.96
CA ALA A 37 5.13 -32.26 -7.39
C ALA A 37 5.08 -31.65 -5.95
N PHE A 38 3.90 -31.29 -5.46
CA PHE A 38 3.71 -30.66 -4.16
C PHE A 38 3.20 -31.65 -3.10
N PRO A 39 3.39 -31.35 -1.81
CA PRO A 39 3.00 -32.25 -0.71
C PRO A 39 1.51 -32.63 -0.70
N GLU A 40 0.64 -31.73 -1.19
CA GLU A 40 -0.78 -31.97 -1.32
C GLU A 40 -1.24 -31.62 -2.74
N LYS A 41 -1.64 -32.66 -3.47
CA LYS A 41 -2.10 -32.51 -4.86
C LYS A 41 -3.44 -31.75 -4.94
N VAL A 42 -3.54 -30.88 -5.93
CA VAL A 42 -4.79 -30.16 -6.26
C VAL A 42 -5.52 -30.95 -7.34
N THR A 43 -6.51 -31.76 -6.95
CA THR A 43 -7.29 -32.53 -7.92
C THR A 43 -8.21 -31.63 -8.74
N LYS A 44 -8.50 -31.99 -9.98
CA LYS A 44 -9.42 -31.30 -10.88
C LYS A 44 -10.78 -31.02 -10.22
N SER A 45 -11.35 -32.03 -9.56
CA SER A 45 -12.63 -31.88 -8.87
C SER A 45 -12.57 -30.85 -7.74
N HIS A 46 -11.51 -30.90 -6.93
CA HIS A 46 -11.34 -29.96 -5.82
C HIS A 46 -11.07 -28.52 -6.33
N LEU A 47 -10.23 -28.40 -7.37
CA LEU A 47 -9.96 -27.11 -8.00
C LEU A 47 -11.25 -26.46 -8.56
N SER A 48 -12.08 -27.27 -9.27
CA SER A 48 -13.38 -26.81 -9.77
C SER A 48 -14.29 -26.32 -8.63
N ARG A 49 -14.33 -27.04 -7.49
CA ARG A 49 -15.12 -26.61 -6.31
C ARG A 49 -14.58 -25.30 -5.73
N ILE A 50 -13.25 -25.13 -5.63
CA ILE A 50 -12.63 -23.90 -5.16
C ILE A 50 -12.97 -22.74 -6.10
N GLU A 51 -12.80 -22.93 -7.41
CA GLU A 51 -13.05 -21.88 -8.42
C GLU A 51 -14.51 -21.42 -8.46
N ASN A 52 -15.46 -22.32 -8.12
CA ASN A 52 -16.88 -22.01 -8.01
C ASN A 52 -17.28 -21.53 -6.60
N GLY A 53 -16.34 -21.34 -5.69
CA GLY A 53 -16.61 -20.87 -4.32
C GLY A 53 -17.33 -21.89 -3.44
N LEU A 54 -17.23 -23.19 -3.75
CA LEU A 54 -17.85 -24.27 -3.01
C LEU A 54 -16.88 -24.94 -1.99
N ALA A 55 -15.62 -24.55 -2.02
CA ALA A 55 -14.59 -25.04 -1.11
C ALA A 55 -13.49 -24.01 -0.93
N LEU A 56 -12.74 -24.08 0.17
CA LEU A 56 -11.51 -23.35 0.38
C LEU A 56 -10.31 -24.27 0.14
N PRO A 57 -9.21 -23.76 -0.43
CA PRO A 57 -7.98 -24.53 -0.51
C PRO A 57 -7.35 -24.67 0.87
N THR A 58 -6.78 -25.84 1.18
CA THR A 58 -5.84 -25.97 2.28
C THR A 58 -4.59 -25.14 2.02
N PHE A 59 -3.86 -24.78 3.09
CA PHE A 59 -2.62 -24.00 2.92
C PHE A 59 -1.59 -24.66 1.96
N PRO A 60 -1.32 -25.99 2.05
CA PRO A 60 -0.44 -26.64 1.09
C PRO A 60 -0.91 -26.56 -0.37
N ARG A 61 -2.23 -26.68 -0.61
CA ARG A 61 -2.80 -26.50 -1.95
C ARG A 61 -2.69 -25.06 -2.44
N LEU A 62 -2.89 -24.09 -1.53
CA LEU A 62 -2.72 -22.67 -1.86
C LEU A 62 -1.25 -22.36 -2.22
N MET A 63 -0.28 -22.98 -1.54
CA MET A 63 1.13 -22.91 -1.91
C MET A 63 1.39 -23.49 -3.31
N ALA A 64 0.83 -24.65 -3.62
CA ALA A 64 0.97 -25.24 -4.97
C ALA A 64 0.40 -24.29 -6.04
N MET A 65 -0.81 -23.75 -5.81
CA MET A 65 -1.42 -22.78 -6.73
C MET A 65 -0.59 -21.51 -6.88
N SER A 66 -0.02 -20.99 -5.80
CA SER A 66 0.89 -19.84 -5.80
C SER A 66 2.05 -20.05 -6.77
N HIS A 67 2.73 -21.20 -6.67
CA HIS A 67 3.83 -21.56 -7.57
C HIS A 67 3.38 -21.75 -9.02
N ILE A 68 2.30 -22.50 -9.25
CA ILE A 68 1.78 -22.80 -10.59
C ILE A 68 1.31 -21.53 -11.30
N TYR A 69 0.65 -20.62 -10.57
CA TYR A 69 0.13 -19.37 -11.13
C TYR A 69 1.17 -18.23 -11.12
N GLY A 70 2.34 -18.44 -10.50
CA GLY A 70 3.39 -17.42 -10.40
C GLY A 70 2.92 -16.16 -9.67
N VAL A 71 2.17 -16.34 -8.59
CA VAL A 71 1.68 -15.27 -7.70
C VAL A 71 2.16 -15.58 -6.29
N SER A 72 2.60 -14.57 -5.54
CA SER A 72 3.08 -14.82 -4.17
C SER A 72 1.97 -15.36 -3.28
N ILE A 73 2.32 -16.23 -2.32
CA ILE A 73 1.37 -16.72 -1.33
C ILE A 73 0.80 -15.57 -0.48
N ALA A 74 1.60 -14.53 -0.23
CA ALA A 74 1.17 -13.32 0.46
C ALA A 74 0.04 -12.62 -0.31
N SER A 75 0.18 -12.41 -1.62
CA SER A 75 -0.87 -11.81 -2.45
C SER A 75 -2.17 -12.63 -2.45
N LEU A 76 -2.06 -13.96 -2.46
CA LEU A 76 -3.25 -14.83 -2.36
C LEU A 76 -3.91 -14.72 -0.99
N ALA A 77 -3.12 -14.70 0.09
CA ALA A 77 -3.62 -14.56 1.45
C ALA A 77 -4.29 -13.19 1.68
N GLU A 78 -3.68 -12.11 1.21
CA GLU A 78 -4.27 -10.77 1.26
C GLU A 78 -5.57 -10.66 0.47
N ARG A 79 -5.59 -11.26 -0.72
CA ARG A 79 -6.83 -11.32 -1.51
C ARG A 79 -7.94 -12.02 -0.75
N TYR A 80 -7.61 -13.14 -0.11
CA TYR A 80 -8.57 -13.87 0.70
C TYR A 80 -9.03 -13.08 1.92
N GLU A 81 -8.12 -12.41 2.63
CA GLU A 81 -8.44 -11.55 3.78
C GLU A 81 -9.44 -10.43 3.39
N ILE A 82 -9.21 -9.77 2.25
CA ILE A 82 -10.10 -8.72 1.76
C ILE A 82 -11.50 -9.28 1.48
N GLU A 83 -11.58 -10.45 0.84
CA GLU A 83 -12.86 -11.09 0.57
C GLU A 83 -13.58 -11.52 1.85
N LEU A 84 -12.83 -12.01 2.84
CA LEU A 84 -13.37 -12.35 4.16
C LEU A 84 -13.93 -11.11 4.86
N ARG A 85 -13.16 -10.02 4.92
CA ARG A 85 -13.62 -8.75 5.51
C ARG A 85 -14.89 -8.24 4.80
N ARG A 86 -14.93 -8.36 3.49
CA ARG A 86 -16.11 -7.99 2.67
C ARG A 86 -17.34 -8.84 3.01
N SER A 87 -17.19 -10.16 3.16
CA SER A 87 -18.30 -11.06 3.51
C SER A 87 -18.87 -10.79 4.92
N MET A 88 -18.08 -10.18 5.79
CA MET A 88 -18.50 -9.81 7.15
C MET A 88 -19.33 -8.50 7.19
N LYS A 89 -19.38 -7.71 6.09
CA LYS A 89 -20.11 -6.43 6.02
C LYS A 89 -21.01 -6.30 4.78
N PRO A 90 -21.93 -7.25 4.53
CA PRO A 90 -22.75 -7.21 3.32
C PRO A 90 -23.76 -6.05 3.28
N ALA A 91 -24.21 -5.55 4.43
CA ALA A 91 -25.35 -4.63 4.55
C ALA A 91 -25.05 -3.16 4.15
N GLU A 92 -23.78 -2.73 4.06
CA GLU A 92 -23.45 -1.31 3.82
C GLU A 92 -23.67 -0.87 2.36
N LEU A 93 -23.81 -1.80 1.41
CA LEU A 93 -23.96 -1.52 -0.01
C LEU A 93 -25.40 -1.69 -0.51
N ASP A 94 -26.23 -2.42 0.23
CA ASP A 94 -27.60 -2.72 -0.18
C ASP A 94 -28.46 -1.44 -0.20
N GLY A 95 -29.07 -1.18 -1.36
CA GLY A 95 -29.93 -0.01 -1.58
C GLY A 95 -29.21 1.31 -1.90
N LYS A 96 -27.87 1.38 -1.87
CA LYS A 96 -27.11 2.59 -2.25
C LYS A 96 -26.84 2.63 -3.76
N SER A 97 -26.93 3.82 -4.38
CA SER A 97 -26.47 4.04 -5.75
C SER A 97 -24.94 3.96 -5.84
N ASP A 98 -24.39 3.74 -7.05
CA ASP A 98 -22.96 3.69 -7.29
C ASP A 98 -22.27 5.01 -6.89
N GLU A 99 -22.90 6.16 -7.17
CA GLU A 99 -22.41 7.47 -6.79
C GLU A 99 -22.41 7.67 -5.26
N ALA A 100 -23.38 7.10 -4.56
CA ALA A 100 -23.42 7.16 -3.10
C ALA A 100 -22.27 6.36 -2.48
N VAL A 101 -22.01 5.16 -3.00
CA VAL A 101 -20.88 4.32 -2.57
C VAL A 101 -19.55 4.99 -2.89
N LEU A 102 -19.43 5.62 -4.07
CA LEU A 102 -18.20 6.30 -4.47
C LEU A 102 -17.92 7.52 -3.57
N ARG A 103 -18.95 8.31 -3.22
CA ARG A 103 -18.80 9.42 -2.25
C ARG A 103 -18.38 8.94 -0.87
N GLU A 104 -18.94 7.82 -0.41
CA GLU A 104 -18.53 7.23 0.88
C GLU A 104 -17.09 6.71 0.82
N PHE A 105 -16.71 6.04 -0.28
CA PHE A 105 -15.32 5.67 -0.54
C PHE A 105 -14.39 6.88 -0.45
N GLU A 106 -14.69 7.99 -1.10
CA GLU A 106 -13.88 9.21 -1.07
C GLU A 106 -13.78 9.77 0.37
N GLY A 107 -14.89 9.82 1.10
CA GLY A 107 -14.89 10.21 2.51
C GLY A 107 -13.96 9.36 3.35
N ARG A 108 -14.05 8.03 3.25
CA ARG A 108 -13.17 7.09 3.96
C ARG A 108 -11.71 7.20 3.51
N PHE A 109 -11.49 7.36 2.22
CA PHE A 109 -10.14 7.50 1.67
C PHE A 109 -9.44 8.76 2.20
N TYR A 110 -10.09 9.91 2.17
CA TYR A 110 -9.50 11.17 2.63
C TYR A 110 -9.41 11.27 4.16
N SER A 111 -10.28 10.57 4.91
CA SER A 111 -10.11 10.43 6.36
C SER A 111 -8.94 9.52 6.76
N GLY A 112 -8.46 8.68 5.82
CA GLY A 112 -7.37 7.73 6.06
C GLY A 112 -7.85 6.33 6.46
N ASP A 113 -9.15 6.06 6.42
CA ASP A 113 -9.72 4.74 6.71
C ASP A 113 -9.63 3.82 5.48
N PHE A 114 -8.39 3.55 5.03
CA PHE A 114 -8.14 2.87 3.76
C PHE A 114 -8.64 1.42 3.71
N ASN A 115 -8.75 0.73 4.85
CA ASN A 115 -9.35 -0.60 4.90
C ASN A 115 -10.83 -0.56 4.53
N GLU A 116 -11.59 0.38 5.10
CA GLU A 116 -13.01 0.57 4.78
C GLU A 116 -13.19 1.05 3.34
N ALA A 117 -12.38 2.03 2.91
CA ALA A 117 -12.37 2.50 1.53
C ALA A 117 -12.11 1.35 0.54
N LEU A 118 -11.15 0.47 0.84
CA LEU A 118 -10.82 -0.70 0.00
C LEU A 118 -12.01 -1.66 -0.14
N ILE A 119 -12.72 -1.95 0.95
CA ILE A 119 -13.90 -2.82 0.95
C ILE A 119 -15.00 -2.22 0.05
N LEU A 120 -15.28 -0.92 0.19
CA LEU A 120 -16.30 -0.22 -0.59
C LEU A 120 -15.98 -0.22 -2.08
N VAL A 121 -14.77 0.20 -2.47
CA VAL A 121 -14.40 0.28 -3.90
C VAL A 121 -14.32 -1.10 -4.53
N TRP A 122 -13.93 -2.12 -3.79
CA TRP A 122 -13.87 -3.49 -4.31
C TRP A 122 -15.27 -4.04 -4.55
N ALA A 123 -16.16 -3.88 -3.58
CA ALA A 123 -17.55 -4.30 -3.74
C ALA A 123 -18.27 -3.55 -4.88
N LEU A 124 -17.97 -2.25 -5.06
CA LEU A 124 -18.46 -1.48 -6.19
C LEU A 124 -17.92 -2.01 -7.52
N ALA A 125 -16.62 -2.34 -7.59
CA ALA A 125 -16.02 -2.89 -8.81
C ALA A 125 -16.65 -4.22 -9.24
N ASP A 126 -17.00 -5.10 -8.29
CA ASP A 126 -17.69 -6.35 -8.59
C ASP A 126 -19.13 -6.11 -9.02
N ARG A 127 -19.85 -5.16 -8.39
CA ARG A 127 -21.22 -4.78 -8.78
C ARG A 127 -21.25 -4.18 -10.19
N VAL A 128 -20.30 -3.32 -10.54
CA VAL A 128 -20.19 -2.72 -11.88
C VAL A 128 -19.80 -3.77 -12.91
N ARG A 129 -18.88 -4.70 -12.57
CA ARG A 129 -18.48 -5.80 -13.47
C ARG A 129 -19.62 -6.75 -13.81
N ALA A 130 -20.57 -6.94 -12.90
CA ALA A 130 -21.75 -7.77 -13.16
C ALA A 130 -22.72 -7.16 -14.18
N ARG A 131 -22.52 -5.90 -14.58
CA ARG A 131 -23.31 -5.19 -15.59
C ARG A 131 -22.53 -5.18 -16.90
N ASP A 132 -23.13 -5.64 -17.98
CA ASP A 132 -22.49 -5.68 -19.30
C ASP A 132 -22.09 -4.28 -19.81
N GLY A 133 -20.90 -4.17 -20.43
CA GLY A 133 -20.48 -2.99 -21.20
C GLY A 133 -19.79 -1.87 -20.41
N LEU A 134 -19.35 -2.09 -19.17
CA LEU A 134 -18.75 -1.07 -18.31
C LEU A 134 -17.24 -1.32 -18.01
N GLU A 135 -16.49 -1.85 -18.96
CA GLU A 135 -15.07 -2.20 -18.77
C GLU A 135 -14.21 -1.02 -18.31
N GLU A 136 -14.41 0.18 -18.86
CA GLU A 136 -13.68 1.39 -18.49
C GLU A 136 -13.94 1.80 -17.04
N ALA A 137 -15.20 1.75 -16.60
CA ALA A 137 -15.57 2.02 -15.20
C ALA A 137 -14.95 1.01 -14.23
N VAL A 138 -14.89 -0.27 -14.60
CA VAL A 138 -14.21 -1.30 -13.81
C VAL A 138 -12.73 -1.04 -13.73
N LEU A 139 -12.08 -0.60 -14.81
CA LEU A 139 -10.65 -0.24 -14.80
C LEU A 139 -10.37 0.93 -13.87
N ASP A 140 -11.17 1.99 -13.89
CA ASP A 140 -11.02 3.14 -12.97
C ASP A 140 -11.14 2.71 -11.50
N LEU A 141 -12.13 1.86 -11.18
CA LEU A 141 -12.28 1.30 -9.84
C LEU A 141 -11.08 0.41 -9.44
N ARG A 142 -10.52 -0.37 -10.38
CA ARG A 142 -9.30 -1.15 -10.12
C ARG A 142 -8.09 -0.27 -9.81
N LEU A 143 -7.94 0.89 -10.47
CA LEU A 143 -6.90 1.86 -10.13
C LEU A 143 -7.09 2.42 -8.72
N LYS A 144 -8.32 2.72 -8.31
CA LYS A 144 -8.63 3.14 -6.94
C LYS A 144 -8.30 2.06 -5.90
N ILE A 145 -8.59 0.78 -6.19
CA ILE A 145 -8.18 -0.37 -5.37
C ILE A 145 -6.66 -0.39 -5.18
N ILE A 146 -5.89 -0.26 -6.27
CA ILE A 146 -4.43 -0.24 -6.23
C ILE A 146 -3.91 0.89 -5.33
N VAL A 147 -4.49 2.08 -5.44
CA VAL A 147 -4.11 3.22 -4.60
C VAL A 147 -4.39 2.93 -3.12
N CYS A 148 -5.53 2.35 -2.76
CA CYS A 148 -5.83 1.95 -1.38
C CYS A 148 -4.82 0.92 -0.84
N LEU A 149 -4.50 -0.12 -1.62
CA LEU A 149 -3.51 -1.12 -1.25
C LEU A 149 -2.14 -0.49 -0.99
N MET A 150 -1.73 0.45 -1.84
CA MET A 150 -0.47 1.17 -1.64
C MET A 150 -0.48 2.03 -0.36
N LYS A 151 -1.62 2.66 -0.02
CA LYS A 151 -1.76 3.42 1.23
C LYS A 151 -1.73 2.51 2.48
N LEU A 152 -2.16 1.25 2.34
CA LEU A 152 -2.07 0.22 3.37
C LEU A 152 -0.68 -0.44 3.47
N GLY A 153 0.26 -0.11 2.58
CA GLY A 153 1.59 -0.74 2.53
C GLY A 153 1.62 -2.11 1.85
N ARG A 154 0.54 -2.50 1.14
CA ARG A 154 0.42 -3.81 0.45
C ARG A 154 0.96 -3.71 -0.98
N HIS A 155 2.24 -3.41 -1.08
CA HIS A 155 2.88 -3.03 -2.36
C HIS A 155 3.03 -4.20 -3.33
N GLU A 156 3.34 -5.42 -2.84
CA GLU A 156 3.40 -6.61 -3.71
C GLU A 156 2.05 -6.91 -4.37
N PHE A 157 0.97 -6.82 -3.60
CA PHE A 157 -0.35 -7.04 -4.17
C PHE A 157 -0.76 -5.94 -5.15
N ALA A 158 -0.48 -4.67 -4.82
CA ALA A 158 -0.71 -3.54 -5.73
C ALA A 158 0.06 -3.71 -7.06
N LYS A 159 1.35 -4.12 -6.98
CA LYS A 159 2.19 -4.42 -8.15
C LYS A 159 1.55 -5.52 -9.02
N GLY A 160 1.14 -6.63 -8.40
CA GLY A 160 0.49 -7.75 -9.11
C GLY A 160 -0.77 -7.32 -9.85
N LEU A 161 -1.63 -6.49 -9.25
CA LEU A 161 -2.81 -5.94 -9.92
C LEU A 161 -2.46 -5.00 -11.09
N CYS A 162 -1.40 -4.19 -10.96
CA CYS A 162 -0.91 -3.38 -12.07
C CYS A 162 -0.47 -4.27 -13.24
N GLU A 163 0.29 -5.34 -12.95
CA GLU A 163 0.73 -6.30 -13.96
C GLU A 163 -0.44 -6.99 -14.66
N GLU A 164 -1.50 -7.37 -13.92
CA GLU A 164 -2.71 -7.93 -14.54
C GLU A 164 -3.37 -6.95 -15.52
N ILE A 165 -3.48 -5.67 -15.14
CA ILE A 165 -4.05 -4.63 -16.01
C ILE A 165 -3.17 -4.41 -17.24
N LEU A 166 -1.84 -4.29 -17.07
CA LEU A 166 -0.90 -4.02 -18.15
C LEU A 166 -0.81 -5.17 -19.18
N ARG A 167 -1.16 -6.41 -18.79
CA ARG A 167 -1.26 -7.56 -19.71
C ARG A 167 -2.55 -7.58 -20.52
N SER A 168 -3.53 -6.74 -20.22
CA SER A 168 -4.80 -6.70 -20.95
C SER A 168 -4.60 -6.13 -22.36
N HIS A 169 -5.22 -6.77 -23.35
CA HIS A 169 -5.21 -6.27 -24.73
C HIS A 169 -6.15 -5.08 -24.91
N GLY A 170 -5.77 -4.13 -25.74
CA GLY A 170 -6.63 -2.98 -26.07
C GLY A 170 -6.78 -1.95 -24.95
N LEU A 171 -5.86 -1.93 -23.98
CA LEU A 171 -5.88 -0.96 -22.90
C LEU A 171 -5.71 0.47 -23.45
N PRO A 172 -6.63 1.42 -23.12
CA PRO A 172 -6.46 2.82 -23.52
C PRO A 172 -5.14 3.40 -23.01
N GLU A 173 -4.43 4.15 -23.85
CA GLU A 173 -3.11 4.70 -23.51
C GLU A 173 -3.10 5.52 -22.21
N PRO A 174 -4.08 6.40 -21.92
CA PRO A 174 -4.12 7.10 -20.64
C PRO A 174 -4.22 6.15 -19.44
N THR A 175 -5.02 5.10 -19.54
CA THR A 175 -5.17 4.08 -18.48
C THR A 175 -3.89 3.26 -18.32
N ARG A 176 -3.24 2.90 -19.44
CA ARG A 176 -1.95 2.20 -19.45
C ARG A 176 -0.88 3.01 -18.71
N LEU A 177 -0.75 4.29 -19.03
CA LEU A 177 0.23 5.17 -18.41
C LEU A 177 -0.05 5.42 -16.91
N ARG A 178 -1.31 5.58 -16.52
CA ARG A 178 -1.70 5.67 -15.10
C ARG A 178 -1.37 4.39 -14.36
N THR A 179 -1.67 3.23 -14.95
CA THR A 179 -1.31 1.92 -14.36
C THR A 179 0.20 1.77 -14.23
N LEU A 180 0.96 2.20 -15.24
CA LEU A 180 2.42 2.14 -15.24
C LEU A 180 3.03 3.05 -14.17
N GLN A 181 2.46 4.23 -13.94
CA GLN A 181 2.87 5.14 -12.85
C GLN A 181 2.62 4.53 -11.48
N LEU A 182 1.46 3.88 -11.27
CA LEU A 182 1.17 3.16 -10.02
C LEU A 182 2.10 1.95 -9.85
N PHE A 183 2.38 1.20 -10.92
CA PHE A 183 3.36 0.12 -10.94
C PHE A 183 4.75 0.61 -10.55
N ALA A 184 5.21 1.72 -11.13
CA ALA A 184 6.49 2.35 -10.78
C ALA A 184 6.53 2.72 -9.29
N THR A 185 5.43 3.27 -8.75
CA THR A 185 5.33 3.61 -7.33
C THR A 185 5.40 2.36 -6.44
N ALA A 186 4.72 1.28 -6.79
CA ALA A 186 4.78 0.02 -6.05
C ALA A 186 6.20 -0.59 -6.11
N CYS A 187 6.82 -0.61 -7.30
CA CYS A 187 8.20 -1.08 -7.49
C CYS A 187 9.20 -0.25 -6.66
N PHE A 188 9.04 1.07 -6.63
CA PHE A 188 9.83 1.95 -5.79
C PHE A 188 9.75 1.56 -4.31
N ARG A 189 8.53 1.36 -3.78
CA ARG A 189 8.32 0.93 -2.39
C ARG A 189 8.92 -0.44 -2.07
N LEU A 190 9.01 -1.31 -3.06
CA LEU A 190 9.62 -2.65 -2.97
C LEU A 190 11.13 -2.66 -3.27
N GLN A 191 11.78 -1.50 -3.36
CA GLN A 191 13.21 -1.36 -3.69
C GLN A 191 13.60 -1.89 -5.08
N LEU A 192 12.64 -2.07 -5.97
CA LEU A 192 12.87 -2.46 -7.37
C LEU A 192 13.18 -1.21 -8.21
N HIS A 193 14.21 -0.45 -7.81
CA HIS A 193 14.50 0.90 -8.32
C HIS A 193 14.70 0.93 -9.84
N GLN A 194 15.41 -0.05 -10.42
CA GLN A 194 15.64 -0.12 -11.87
C GLN A 194 14.32 -0.29 -12.63
N VAL A 195 13.42 -1.14 -12.13
CA VAL A 195 12.11 -1.35 -12.73
C VAL A 195 11.24 -0.09 -12.62
N ALA A 196 11.29 0.56 -11.45
CA ALA A 196 10.58 1.82 -11.23
C ALA A 196 11.06 2.92 -12.18
N LEU A 197 12.38 3.07 -12.39
CA LEU A 197 12.96 4.05 -13.32
C LEU A 197 12.52 3.78 -14.76
N LEU A 198 12.60 2.53 -15.25
CA LEU A 198 12.16 2.18 -16.59
C LEU A 198 10.69 2.49 -16.83
N ALA A 199 9.83 2.16 -15.86
CA ALA A 199 8.41 2.47 -15.94
C ALA A 199 8.14 3.98 -15.92
N LEU A 200 8.91 4.73 -15.11
CA LEU A 200 8.79 6.18 -15.01
C LEU A 200 9.23 6.90 -16.29
N ASP A 201 10.33 6.45 -16.91
CA ASP A 201 10.80 6.97 -18.19
C ASP A 201 9.78 6.75 -19.33
N GLU A 202 9.05 5.63 -19.28
CA GLU A 202 7.95 5.38 -20.21
C GLU A 202 6.75 6.31 -19.94
N CYS A 203 6.42 6.56 -18.68
CA CYS A 203 5.40 7.55 -18.28
C CYS A 203 5.74 8.95 -18.78
N GLU A 204 6.99 9.39 -18.68
CA GLU A 204 7.42 10.71 -19.15
C GLU A 204 7.32 10.82 -20.67
N ARG A 205 7.74 9.81 -21.41
CA ARG A 205 7.61 9.77 -22.87
C ARG A 205 6.17 9.81 -23.34
N GLY A 206 5.27 9.15 -22.61
CA GLY A 206 3.85 9.07 -22.93
C GLY A 206 2.99 10.19 -22.32
N ALA A 207 3.55 11.09 -21.52
CA ALA A 207 2.78 12.07 -20.73
C ALA A 207 1.86 12.99 -21.57
N HIS A 208 2.21 13.23 -22.83
CA HIS A 208 1.40 14.02 -23.77
C HIS A 208 0.11 13.30 -24.22
N HIS A 209 0.03 11.99 -24.10
CA HIS A 209 -1.19 11.22 -24.40
C HIS A 209 -2.23 11.25 -23.25
N VAL A 210 -1.80 11.58 -22.03
CA VAL A 210 -2.71 11.74 -20.88
C VAL A 210 -3.28 13.15 -20.92
N GLY A 211 -4.34 13.33 -21.70
CA GLY A 211 -4.93 14.65 -21.95
C GLY A 211 -5.30 15.43 -20.70
N GLY A 212 -5.06 16.72 -20.75
CA GLY A 212 -5.76 17.77 -19.99
C GLY A 212 -5.32 18.03 -18.58
N SER A 213 -4.61 17.17 -17.85
CA SER A 213 -4.21 17.53 -16.50
C SER A 213 -2.70 17.41 -16.30
N GLY A 214 -2.09 18.50 -15.91
CA GLY A 214 -0.72 18.53 -15.39
C GLY A 214 -0.52 17.54 -14.22
N ARG A 215 -1.63 17.03 -13.62
CA ARG A 215 -1.62 16.09 -12.50
C ARG A 215 -0.77 14.86 -12.77
N PHE A 216 -0.97 14.15 -13.89
CA PHE A 216 -0.17 12.97 -14.23
C PHE A 216 1.34 13.31 -14.26
N ARG A 217 1.69 14.45 -14.88
CA ARG A 217 3.07 14.93 -14.91
C ARG A 217 3.60 15.25 -13.52
N ALA A 218 2.77 15.84 -12.65
CA ALA A 218 3.14 16.11 -11.26
C ALA A 218 3.34 14.83 -10.45
N ASP A 219 2.48 13.81 -10.64
CA ASP A 219 2.63 12.48 -10.01
C ASP A 219 3.97 11.84 -10.41
N VAL A 220 4.34 11.93 -11.68
CA VAL A 220 5.62 11.41 -12.22
C VAL A 220 6.80 12.17 -11.62
N LEU A 221 6.74 13.50 -11.54
CA LEU A 221 7.78 14.35 -10.92
C LEU A 221 7.94 14.06 -9.42
N ALA A 222 6.83 13.90 -8.70
CA ALA A 222 6.87 13.56 -7.27
C ALA A 222 7.52 12.19 -7.03
N LEU A 223 7.21 11.19 -7.88
CA LEU A 223 7.86 9.88 -7.79
C LEU A 223 9.36 9.95 -8.15
N ARG A 224 9.74 10.78 -9.12
CA ARG A 224 11.16 11.03 -9.43
C ARG A 224 11.87 11.68 -8.25
N GLY A 225 11.22 12.59 -7.53
CA GLY A 225 11.72 13.15 -6.28
C GLY A 225 11.98 12.06 -5.22
N ASN A 226 11.04 11.14 -5.02
CA ASN A 226 11.22 10.02 -4.12
C ASN A 226 12.44 9.14 -4.50
N LEU A 227 12.62 8.85 -5.79
CA LEU A 227 13.78 8.08 -6.29
C LEU A 227 15.12 8.82 -6.09
N HIS A 228 15.14 10.13 -6.26
CA HIS A 228 16.33 10.95 -5.96
C HIS A 228 16.66 10.90 -4.47
N GLN A 229 15.67 11.01 -3.60
CA GLN A 229 15.83 10.95 -2.16
C GLN A 229 16.43 9.61 -1.71
N ASP A 230 15.88 8.48 -2.19
CA ASP A 230 16.41 7.14 -1.90
C ASP A 230 17.82 6.91 -2.46
N SER A 231 18.18 7.65 -3.51
CA SER A 231 19.53 7.65 -4.09
C SER A 231 20.48 8.60 -3.39
N ALA A 232 20.15 9.08 -2.19
CA ALA A 232 20.93 10.06 -1.41
C ALA A 232 21.22 11.37 -2.17
N ARG A 233 20.28 11.82 -2.98
CA ARG A 233 20.32 13.10 -3.72
C ARG A 233 19.16 14.00 -3.32
N PRO A 234 19.11 14.47 -2.07
CA PRO A 234 17.95 15.19 -1.55
C PRO A 234 17.75 16.57 -2.19
N ASP A 235 18.78 17.25 -2.69
CA ASP A 235 18.61 18.51 -3.42
C ASP A 235 17.94 18.31 -4.79
N ASP A 236 18.26 17.23 -5.52
CA ASP A 236 17.56 16.84 -6.74
C ASP A 236 16.11 16.45 -6.46
N ALA A 237 15.86 15.80 -5.30
CA ALA A 237 14.51 15.48 -4.85
C ALA A 237 13.69 16.76 -4.62
N LEU A 238 14.25 17.74 -3.90
CA LEU A 238 13.59 19.03 -3.65
C LEU A 238 13.24 19.74 -4.96
N ALA A 239 14.16 19.81 -5.92
CA ALA A 239 13.90 20.43 -7.23
C ALA A 239 12.76 19.70 -8.01
N ALA A 240 12.65 18.39 -7.88
CA ALA A 240 11.56 17.63 -8.50
C ALA A 240 10.22 17.87 -7.78
N TYR A 241 10.23 17.93 -6.45
CA TYR A 241 9.05 18.21 -5.64
C TYR A 241 8.53 19.64 -5.85
N GLU A 242 9.40 20.64 -5.98
CA GLU A 242 9.00 22.02 -6.29
C GLU A 242 8.21 22.10 -7.60
N LYS A 243 8.70 21.47 -8.67
CA LYS A 243 7.99 21.39 -9.95
C LYS A 243 6.65 20.67 -9.83
N ALA A 244 6.58 19.59 -9.07
CA ALA A 244 5.33 18.88 -8.83
C ALA A 244 4.35 19.76 -8.04
N LEU A 245 4.83 20.46 -7.01
CA LEU A 245 4.04 21.35 -6.15
C LEU A 245 3.39 22.48 -6.95
N GLU A 246 4.14 23.15 -7.83
CA GLU A 246 3.62 24.19 -8.72
C GLU A 246 2.41 23.69 -9.53
N ILE A 247 2.55 22.50 -10.13
CA ILE A 247 1.49 21.92 -10.95
C ILE A 247 0.28 21.52 -10.09
N TYR A 248 0.49 20.91 -8.92
CA TYR A 248 -0.61 20.53 -8.03
C TYR A 248 -1.35 21.76 -7.48
N CYS A 249 -0.63 22.84 -7.14
CA CYS A 249 -1.24 24.10 -6.73
C CYS A 249 -2.10 24.69 -7.83
N ALA A 250 -1.58 24.77 -9.06
CA ALA A 250 -2.32 25.27 -10.22
C ALA A 250 -3.56 24.44 -10.55
N ALA A 251 -3.52 23.12 -10.29
CA ALA A 251 -4.62 22.19 -10.51
C ALA A 251 -5.60 22.09 -9.32
N GLY A 252 -5.40 22.81 -8.21
CA GLY A 252 -6.25 22.77 -7.01
C GLY A 252 -6.23 21.42 -6.28
N GLN A 253 -5.15 20.64 -6.41
CA GLN A 253 -5.02 19.28 -5.84
C GLN A 253 -4.51 19.35 -4.38
N ALA A 254 -5.40 19.72 -3.45
CA ALA A 254 -5.04 20.02 -2.06
C ALA A 254 -4.34 18.86 -1.34
N TYR A 255 -4.80 17.63 -1.50
CA TYR A 255 -4.21 16.46 -0.86
C TYR A 255 -2.78 16.18 -1.37
N GLU A 256 -2.56 16.29 -2.67
CA GLU A 256 -1.26 16.10 -3.31
C GLU A 256 -0.27 17.21 -2.90
N VAL A 257 -0.74 18.46 -2.78
CA VAL A 257 0.04 19.59 -2.24
C VAL A 257 0.55 19.26 -0.83
N LEU A 258 -0.32 18.80 0.06
CA LEU A 258 0.06 18.43 1.43
C LEU A 258 1.05 17.26 1.46
N THR A 259 0.84 16.27 0.57
CA THR A 259 1.73 15.10 0.44
C THR A 259 3.13 15.52 -0.02
N VAL A 260 3.23 16.37 -1.04
CA VAL A 260 4.53 16.83 -1.55
C VAL A 260 5.25 17.71 -0.53
N ARG A 261 4.55 18.59 0.18
CA ARG A 261 5.14 19.38 1.27
C ARG A 261 5.72 18.51 2.38
N LEU A 262 5.03 17.41 2.73
CA LEU A 262 5.56 16.42 3.67
C LEU A 262 6.86 15.79 3.14
N ASN A 263 6.89 15.37 1.87
CA ASN A 263 8.09 14.79 1.27
C ASN A 263 9.26 15.77 1.19
N MET A 264 8.97 17.06 0.90
CA MET A 264 9.98 18.11 0.96
C MET A 264 10.58 18.27 2.36
N ALA A 265 9.74 18.24 3.41
CA ALA A 265 10.24 18.29 4.78
C ALA A 265 11.10 17.07 5.17
N VAL A 266 10.79 15.89 4.62
CA VAL A 266 11.65 14.70 4.77
C VAL A 266 12.99 14.92 4.07
N ALA A 267 12.99 15.42 2.83
CA ALA A 267 14.22 15.73 2.09
C ALA A 267 15.06 16.81 2.79
N GLU A 268 14.44 17.86 3.36
CA GLU A 268 15.12 18.85 4.21
C GLU A 268 15.79 18.19 5.44
N THR A 269 15.08 17.21 6.05
CA THR A 269 15.64 16.44 7.18
C THR A 269 16.88 15.65 6.76
N ASP A 270 16.89 15.08 5.54
CA ASP A 270 18.01 14.32 4.99
C ASP A 270 19.18 15.24 4.59
N CYS A 271 18.90 16.48 4.21
CA CYS A 271 19.92 17.55 4.04
C CYS A 271 20.45 18.09 5.38
N ALA A 272 20.04 17.53 6.53
CA ALA A 272 20.34 18.06 7.86
C ALA A 272 19.85 19.51 8.13
N ARG A 273 18.92 20.02 7.32
CA ARG A 273 18.28 21.34 7.51
C ARG A 273 17.08 21.20 8.48
N LEU A 274 17.39 20.78 9.73
CA LEU A 274 16.37 20.33 10.69
C LEU A 274 15.39 21.42 11.13
N ASP A 275 15.82 22.67 11.23
CA ASP A 275 14.92 23.78 11.60
C ASP A 275 13.94 24.10 10.47
N SER A 276 14.40 24.16 9.21
CA SER A 276 13.54 24.30 8.05
C SER A 276 12.49 23.19 7.95
N ALA A 277 12.95 21.93 8.09
CA ALA A 277 12.07 20.76 8.08
C ALA A 277 11.00 20.81 9.20
N ARG A 278 11.40 21.20 10.41
CA ARG A 278 10.48 21.37 11.55
C ARG A 278 9.41 22.41 11.22
N ASP A 279 9.82 23.60 10.79
CA ASP A 279 8.91 24.71 10.51
C ASP A 279 7.90 24.36 9.40
N MET A 280 8.36 23.64 8.37
CA MET A 280 7.48 23.09 7.32
C MET A 280 6.46 22.10 7.86
N LEU A 281 6.86 21.18 8.76
CA LEU A 281 5.96 20.18 9.34
C LEU A 281 4.98 20.79 10.33
N GLU A 282 5.40 21.74 11.14
CA GLU A 282 4.52 22.48 12.05
C GLU A 282 3.47 23.26 11.28
N ALA A 283 3.87 23.97 10.22
CA ALA A 283 2.94 24.66 9.32
C ALA A 283 1.98 23.69 8.64
N LEU A 284 2.46 22.49 8.24
CA LEU A 284 1.64 21.46 7.66
C LEU A 284 0.58 20.94 8.66
N LEU A 285 0.96 20.71 9.92
CA LEU A 285 0.04 20.26 10.97
C LEU A 285 -1.07 21.27 11.28
N LEU A 286 -0.80 22.58 11.15
CA LEU A 286 -1.84 23.62 11.29
C LEU A 286 -2.92 23.55 10.21
N VAL A 287 -2.57 23.04 9.01
CA VAL A 287 -3.52 22.88 7.91
C VAL A 287 -4.29 21.56 8.01
N LEU A 288 -3.69 20.54 8.63
CA LEU A 288 -4.31 19.22 8.78
C LEU A 288 -5.29 19.23 9.95
N GLU A 289 -6.56 19.38 9.66
CA GLU A 289 -7.62 19.33 10.68
C GLU A 289 -7.75 17.94 11.32
N ALA A 290 -8.24 17.91 12.56
CA ALA A 290 -8.54 16.66 13.24
C ALA A 290 -9.63 15.87 12.48
N GLY A 291 -9.39 14.59 12.23
CA GLY A 291 -10.33 13.71 11.52
C GLY A 291 -10.22 13.78 10.00
N GLN A 292 -9.37 14.66 9.45
CA GLN A 292 -9.07 14.73 8.03
C GLN A 292 -7.60 14.38 7.79
N HIS A 293 -7.31 13.66 6.69
CA HIS A 293 -5.94 13.33 6.28
C HIS A 293 -5.08 12.69 7.39
N GLU A 294 -5.68 11.81 8.20
CA GLU A 294 -5.07 11.22 9.39
C GLU A 294 -3.72 10.56 9.11
N ARG A 295 -3.55 9.95 7.91
CA ARG A 295 -2.26 9.38 7.54
C ARG A 295 -1.17 10.43 7.40
N LEU A 296 -1.46 11.56 6.74
CA LEU A 296 -0.49 12.66 6.59
C LEU A 296 -0.17 13.27 7.95
N ARG A 297 -1.18 13.42 8.82
CA ARG A 297 -1.02 13.92 10.18
C ARG A 297 -0.11 13.02 11.01
N ALA A 298 -0.34 11.70 10.97
CA ALA A 298 0.52 10.72 11.63
C ALA A 298 1.95 10.73 11.08
N GLN A 299 2.12 10.84 9.77
CA GLN A 299 3.44 10.92 9.12
C GLN A 299 4.19 12.21 9.52
N ALA A 300 3.53 13.37 9.54
CA ALA A 300 4.13 14.63 9.93
C ALA A 300 4.58 14.59 11.41
N MET A 301 3.75 14.06 12.31
CA MET A 301 4.12 13.87 13.71
C MET A 301 5.28 12.87 13.87
N SER A 302 5.28 11.78 13.11
CA SER A 302 6.37 10.80 13.10
C SER A 302 7.68 11.45 12.66
N GLN A 303 7.65 12.30 11.63
CA GLN A 303 8.84 13.00 11.15
C GLN A 303 9.32 14.07 12.16
N LEU A 304 8.41 14.77 12.86
CA LEU A 304 8.78 15.66 13.96
C LEU A 304 9.49 14.89 15.11
N ALA A 305 9.02 13.67 15.40
CA ALA A 305 9.72 12.82 16.38
C ALA A 305 11.15 12.53 15.96
N VAL A 306 11.40 12.25 14.68
CA VAL A 306 12.75 12.07 14.11
C VAL A 306 13.61 13.32 14.28
N ILE A 307 13.08 14.48 13.90
CA ILE A 307 13.79 15.76 13.97
C ILE A 307 14.15 16.10 15.42
N HIS A 308 13.20 15.98 16.34
CA HIS A 308 13.44 16.23 17.76
C HIS A 308 14.46 15.24 18.35
N PHE A 309 14.41 13.97 17.97
CA PHE A 309 15.41 12.98 18.38
C PHE A 309 16.81 13.35 17.89
N ARG A 310 16.95 13.74 16.62
CA ARG A 310 18.24 14.21 16.04
C ARG A 310 18.76 15.46 16.73
N ASN A 311 17.86 16.32 17.23
CA ASN A 311 18.18 17.53 17.99
C ASN A 311 18.32 17.28 19.51
N HIS A 312 18.43 16.02 19.97
CA HIS A 312 18.54 15.62 21.36
C HIS A 312 17.39 16.09 22.28
N ARG A 313 16.24 16.45 21.72
CA ARG A 313 15.03 16.86 22.47
C ARG A 313 14.15 15.63 22.72
N LEU A 314 14.63 14.74 23.63
CA LEU A 314 14.04 13.39 23.78
C LEU A 314 12.58 13.41 24.23
N ASP A 315 12.18 14.32 25.13
CA ASP A 315 10.78 14.41 25.60
C ASP A 315 9.81 14.84 24.49
N ALA A 316 10.22 15.80 23.66
CA ALA A 316 9.43 16.22 22.50
C ALA A 316 9.34 15.09 21.46
N ALA A 317 10.46 14.40 21.18
CA ALA A 317 10.49 13.27 20.27
C ALA A 317 9.54 12.15 20.72
N GLU A 318 9.56 11.79 22.01
CA GLU A 318 8.66 10.81 22.60
C GLU A 318 7.20 11.24 22.47
N GLY A 319 6.88 12.49 22.82
CA GLY A 319 5.52 13.04 22.75
C GLY A 319 4.95 12.97 21.33
N PHE A 320 5.72 13.34 20.32
CA PHE A 320 5.30 13.25 18.92
C PHE A 320 5.15 11.80 18.44
N ALA A 321 6.05 10.89 18.80
CA ALA A 321 5.96 9.48 18.47
C ALA A 321 4.70 8.81 19.07
N ILE A 322 4.36 9.12 20.33
CA ILE A 322 3.16 8.61 21.00
C ILE A 322 1.89 9.16 20.31
N LYS A 323 1.84 10.47 20.04
CA LYS A 323 0.70 11.09 19.34
C LYS A 323 0.51 10.50 17.94
N SER A 324 1.59 10.30 17.20
CA SER A 324 1.55 9.64 15.89
C SER A 324 1.01 8.20 16.01
N ASN A 325 1.46 7.43 17.00
CA ASN A 325 1.00 6.07 17.24
C ASN A 325 -0.48 5.98 17.62
N SER A 326 -1.04 6.98 18.33
CA SER A 326 -2.47 6.99 18.66
C SER A 326 -3.36 7.05 17.41
N ILE A 327 -2.86 7.64 16.32
CA ILE A 327 -3.54 7.69 15.03
C ILE A 327 -3.22 6.44 14.20
N ALA A 328 -1.94 6.04 14.15
CA ALA A 328 -1.45 5.04 13.22
C ALA A 328 -1.83 3.59 13.59
N ARG A 329 -1.86 3.24 14.89
CA ARG A 329 -2.18 1.87 15.35
C ARG A 329 -3.60 1.42 15.00
N PRO A 330 -4.66 2.19 15.29
CA PRO A 330 -6.03 1.79 14.96
C PRO A 330 -6.29 1.65 13.46
N ARG A 331 -5.46 2.31 12.63
CA ARG A 331 -5.57 2.33 11.16
C ARG A 331 -4.57 1.41 10.45
N GLU A 332 -3.82 0.64 11.21
CA GLU A 332 -2.85 -0.34 10.69
C GLU A 332 -1.77 0.28 9.76
N TYR A 333 -1.32 1.53 10.06
CA TYR A 333 -0.21 2.15 9.33
C TYR A 333 1.13 1.59 9.82
N HIS A 334 1.42 0.35 9.46
CA HIS A 334 2.50 -0.45 10.05
C HIS A 334 3.87 0.21 9.97
N ALA A 335 4.21 0.83 8.84
CA ALA A 335 5.49 1.53 8.66
C ALA A 335 5.64 2.73 9.61
N ILE A 336 4.56 3.51 9.81
CA ILE A 336 4.57 4.65 10.74
C ILE A 336 4.73 4.16 12.19
N VAL A 337 3.98 3.11 12.55
CA VAL A 337 4.09 2.52 13.90
C VAL A 337 5.49 1.99 14.15
N PHE A 338 6.09 1.30 13.18
CA PHE A 338 7.45 0.78 13.30
C PHE A 338 8.45 1.91 13.54
N ARG A 339 8.45 2.95 12.70
CA ARG A 339 9.33 4.13 12.85
C ARG A 339 9.18 4.75 14.24
N ASN A 340 7.97 5.02 14.67
CA ASN A 340 7.72 5.61 15.99
C ASN A 340 8.24 4.71 17.13
N CYS A 341 7.96 3.41 17.07
CA CYS A 341 8.46 2.44 18.07
C CYS A 341 9.99 2.34 18.05
N PHE A 342 10.62 2.49 16.88
CA PHE A 342 12.07 2.52 16.76
C PHE A 342 12.66 3.72 17.52
N TYR A 343 12.12 4.91 17.34
CA TYR A 343 12.61 6.09 18.07
C TYR A 343 12.27 6.02 19.56
N LEU A 344 11.11 5.49 19.97
CA LEU A 344 10.78 5.22 21.36
C LEU A 344 11.78 4.22 21.99
N TRP A 345 12.16 3.17 21.27
CA TRP A 345 13.19 2.23 21.68
C TRP A 345 14.57 2.87 21.83
N ARG A 346 14.96 3.74 20.89
CA ARG A 346 16.21 4.51 20.96
C ARG A 346 16.23 5.46 22.17
N ILE A 347 15.12 6.16 22.43
CA ILE A 347 14.96 7.05 23.59
C ILE A 347 15.07 6.26 24.90
N ALA A 348 14.41 5.11 25.00
CA ALA A 348 14.49 4.24 26.17
C ALA A 348 15.92 3.75 26.44
N LYS A 349 16.66 3.37 25.39
CA LYS A 349 18.10 3.01 25.50
C LYS A 349 18.94 4.17 26.03
N VAL A 350 18.75 5.39 25.54
CA VAL A 350 19.49 6.58 26.01
C VAL A 350 19.19 6.87 27.48
N ARG A 351 17.96 6.64 27.93
CA ARG A 351 17.54 6.87 29.34
C ARG A 351 17.87 5.70 30.28
N GLY A 352 18.30 4.55 29.77
CA GLY A 352 18.53 3.34 30.55
C GLY A 352 17.26 2.68 31.08
N ASP A 353 16.10 2.89 30.41
CA ASP A 353 14.83 2.26 30.78
C ASP A 353 14.70 0.88 30.11
N ASP A 354 15.22 -0.14 30.78
CA ASP A 354 15.19 -1.53 30.30
C ASP A 354 13.77 -2.06 30.10
N GLY A 355 12.78 -1.57 30.85
CA GLY A 355 11.38 -1.96 30.71
C GLY A 355 10.81 -1.51 29.36
N ALA A 356 10.98 -0.22 29.07
CA ALA A 356 10.55 0.37 27.80
C ALA A 356 11.36 -0.19 26.61
N VAL A 357 12.66 -0.47 26.79
CA VAL A 357 13.49 -1.13 25.76
C VAL A 357 12.88 -2.46 25.34
N ARG A 358 12.63 -3.37 26.30
CA ARG A 358 12.04 -4.70 26.02
C ARG A 358 10.64 -4.61 25.39
N LEU A 359 9.80 -3.70 25.85
CA LEU A 359 8.44 -3.50 25.32
C LEU A 359 8.49 -3.06 23.86
N ASN A 360 9.24 -2.02 23.55
CA ASN A 360 9.34 -1.49 22.20
C ASN A 360 10.04 -2.48 21.26
N GLU A 361 11.07 -3.20 21.71
CA GLU A 361 11.71 -4.23 20.91
C GLU A 361 10.76 -5.37 20.52
N ARG A 362 9.95 -5.87 21.46
CA ARG A 362 8.92 -6.87 21.16
C ARG A 362 7.94 -6.34 20.12
N THR A 363 7.52 -5.10 20.25
CA THR A 363 6.63 -4.43 19.28
C THR A 363 7.30 -4.37 17.91
N LEU A 364 8.54 -3.89 17.81
CA LEU A 364 9.30 -3.81 16.55
C LEU A 364 9.39 -5.19 15.86
N ARG A 365 9.75 -6.23 16.61
CA ARG A 365 9.83 -7.61 16.08
C ARG A 365 8.47 -8.09 15.53
N SER A 366 7.35 -7.72 16.16
CA SER A 366 6.01 -8.11 15.69
C SER A 366 5.59 -7.42 14.39
N TYR A 367 6.20 -6.28 14.05
CA TYR A 367 5.91 -5.54 12.82
C TYR A 367 6.83 -5.92 11.65
N LEU A 368 7.97 -6.59 11.88
CA LEU A 368 8.93 -6.92 10.82
C LEU A 368 8.32 -7.68 9.63
N ALA A 369 7.40 -8.59 9.90
CA ALA A 369 6.73 -9.38 8.86
C ALA A 369 5.55 -8.65 8.18
N ARG A 370 5.19 -7.46 8.66
CA ARG A 370 4.04 -6.69 8.16
C ARG A 370 4.43 -5.49 7.29
N ILE A 371 5.74 -5.27 7.13
CA ILE A 371 6.27 -4.12 6.39
C ILE A 371 6.94 -4.63 5.13
N GLU A 372 6.42 -4.25 3.99
CA GLU A 372 6.97 -4.57 2.67
C GLU A 372 7.90 -3.47 2.16
N GLU A 373 7.63 -2.22 2.56
CA GLU A 373 8.42 -1.07 2.15
C GLU A 373 9.76 -1.01 2.92
N SER A 374 10.80 -0.54 2.25
CA SER A 374 12.07 -0.25 2.90
C SER A 374 11.94 0.95 3.83
N LEU A 375 12.53 0.80 5.00
CA LEU A 375 12.66 1.87 5.99
C LEU A 375 14.10 1.88 6.52
N PRO A 376 14.79 3.03 6.54
CA PRO A 376 16.12 3.14 7.14
C PRO A 376 16.16 2.62 8.59
N GLU A 377 15.12 2.86 9.35
CA GLU A 377 14.98 2.41 10.73
C GLU A 377 14.89 0.89 10.85
N LEU A 378 14.36 0.20 9.84
CA LEU A 378 14.28 -1.26 9.83
C LEU A 378 15.67 -1.88 9.65
N ASP A 379 16.46 -1.35 8.76
CA ASP A 379 17.83 -1.81 8.53
C ASP A 379 18.74 -1.47 9.71
N GLU A 380 18.57 -0.30 10.31
CA GLU A 380 19.30 0.09 11.52
C GLU A 380 18.91 -0.80 12.71
N PHE A 381 17.62 -1.12 12.89
CA PHE A 381 17.17 -2.01 13.94
C PHE A 381 17.77 -3.41 13.79
N ARG A 382 17.76 -3.97 12.57
CA ARG A 382 18.39 -5.27 12.28
C ARG A 382 19.88 -5.28 12.64
N ARG A 383 20.61 -4.24 12.23
CA ARG A 383 22.05 -4.12 12.55
C ARG A 383 22.32 -4.04 14.05
N LEU A 384 21.54 -3.22 14.79
CA LEU A 384 21.72 -3.01 16.22
C LEU A 384 21.32 -4.22 17.07
N THR A 385 20.45 -5.09 16.57
CA THR A 385 20.00 -6.29 17.29
C THR A 385 20.72 -7.58 16.86
N ALA A 386 21.43 -7.58 15.72
CA ALA A 386 22.24 -8.72 15.29
C ALA A 386 23.50 -8.91 16.17
N GLY A 387 24.03 -7.82 16.74
CA GLY A 387 25.20 -7.86 17.64
C GLY A 387 24.90 -8.38 19.06
N ASP A 388 23.65 -8.44 19.48
CA ASP A 388 23.24 -8.90 20.83
C ASP A 388 23.02 -10.44 20.87
N GLN A 389 23.25 -11.16 19.77
CA GLN A 389 23.08 -12.63 19.66
C GLN A 389 24.40 -13.41 19.55
N SER A 390 25.56 -12.73 19.71
CA SER A 390 26.88 -13.35 19.65
C SER A 390 27.55 -13.48 21.04
#